data_74d86c05f680ef06908b652f2bea9e62
#
_entry.id   74d86c05f680ef06908b652f2bea9e62
#
_cell.length_a   1.000
_cell.length_b   1.000
_cell.length_c   1.000
_cell.angle_alpha   90.00
_cell.angle_beta   90.00
_cell.angle_gamma   90.00
#
_symmetry.space_group_name_H-M   'P 1'
#
loop_
_entity.id
_entity.type
_entity.pdbx_description
1 polymer ?
#
loop_
_entity_poly.entity_id
_entity_poly.type
_entity_poly.pdbx_seq_one_letter_code
_entity_poly.pdbx_strand_id
1 'polypeptide(L)'
;ISPTIDDVMDVAHILAHELVHATLGPGYGHGPVFRKCATAIGLEGPMRSTVASAAFKRAMQPVLNRLGDYGHASLGGDAKVVGAPKKQTARLIKVTCIECAYTVRITRKWLDADGAPSCPTHNKTMEED
;
A
#
# COMPACT_ATOMS: atom_id res chain seq x y z
N ILE A 1 11.49 2.65 -4.31
CA ILE A 1 11.56 3.05 -2.90
C ILE A 1 10.63 4.26 -2.70
N SER A 2 9.87 4.27 -1.61
CA SER A 2 8.93 5.36 -1.33
C SER A 2 9.67 6.67 -1.10
N PRO A 3 9.21 7.81 -1.66
CA PRO A 3 9.83 9.11 -1.42
C PRO A 3 9.63 9.65 0.01
N THR A 4 8.89 8.92 0.84
CA THR A 4 8.69 9.27 2.26
C THR A 4 9.74 8.65 3.18
N ILE A 5 10.65 7.82 2.66
CA ILE A 5 11.68 7.12 3.42
C ILE A 5 13.00 7.87 3.23
N ASP A 6 13.55 8.36 4.33
CA ASP A 6 14.81 9.11 4.40
C ASP A 6 15.88 8.44 5.31
N ASP A 7 15.48 7.45 6.11
CA ASP A 7 16.45 6.66 6.86
C ASP A 7 17.26 5.76 5.91
N VAL A 8 18.57 5.91 5.96
CA VAL A 8 19.48 5.21 5.04
C VAL A 8 19.49 3.69 5.23
N MET A 9 19.24 3.19 6.45
CA MET A 9 19.14 1.76 6.71
C MET A 9 17.84 1.19 6.17
N ASP A 10 16.74 1.95 6.25
CA ASP A 10 15.47 1.57 5.66
C ASP A 10 15.55 1.53 4.13
N VAL A 11 16.20 2.51 3.52
CA VAL A 11 16.50 2.48 2.09
C VAL A 11 17.32 1.26 1.71
N ALA A 12 18.34 0.92 2.48
CA ALA A 12 19.23 -0.21 2.21
C ALA A 12 18.50 -1.56 2.26
N HIS A 13 17.67 -1.80 3.29
CA HIS A 13 16.96 -3.09 3.37
C HIS A 13 15.84 -3.21 2.33
N ILE A 14 15.16 -2.12 1.99
CA ILE A 14 14.16 -2.11 0.90
C ILE A 14 14.86 -2.39 -0.44
N LEU A 15 15.99 -1.74 -0.71
CA LEU A 15 16.78 -2.02 -1.90
C LEU A 15 17.21 -3.49 -1.96
N ALA A 16 17.67 -4.05 -0.85
CA ALA A 16 18.03 -5.47 -0.77
C ALA A 16 16.83 -6.39 -1.07
N HIS A 17 15.63 -6.05 -0.60
CA HIS A 17 14.40 -6.74 -0.93
C HIS A 17 14.14 -6.75 -2.45
N GLU A 18 14.20 -5.60 -3.10
CA GLU A 18 14.00 -5.47 -4.55
C GLU A 18 15.10 -6.20 -5.36
N LEU A 19 16.33 -6.22 -4.86
CA LEU A 19 17.40 -7.00 -5.49
C LEU A 19 17.17 -8.51 -5.42
N VAL A 20 16.54 -9.02 -4.36
CA VAL A 20 16.10 -10.44 -4.32
C VAL A 20 15.09 -10.71 -5.42
N HIS A 21 14.10 -9.84 -5.62
CA HIS A 21 13.15 -9.98 -6.75
C HIS A 21 13.86 -9.94 -8.10
N ALA A 22 14.75 -9.00 -8.29
CA ALA A 22 15.52 -8.88 -9.55
C ALA A 22 16.37 -10.13 -9.84
N THR A 23 16.95 -10.74 -8.81
CA THR A 23 17.77 -11.96 -8.92
C THR A 23 16.93 -13.18 -9.27
N LEU A 24 15.75 -13.30 -8.66
CA LEU A 24 14.86 -14.46 -8.87
C LEU A 24 14.08 -14.36 -10.19
N GLY A 25 13.81 -13.16 -10.67
CA GLY A 25 13.01 -12.90 -11.86
C GLY A 25 11.50 -12.82 -11.62
N PRO A 26 10.71 -12.49 -12.66
CA PRO A 26 9.31 -12.06 -12.53
C PRO A 26 8.33 -13.19 -12.14
N GLY A 27 8.72 -14.45 -12.20
CA GLY A 27 7.86 -15.59 -11.84
C GLY A 27 7.80 -15.89 -10.34
N TYR A 28 8.68 -15.29 -9.54
CA TYR A 28 8.81 -15.58 -8.11
C TYR A 28 8.24 -14.42 -7.29
N GLY A 29 7.05 -14.63 -6.72
CA GLY A 29 6.51 -13.72 -5.70
C GLY A 29 7.19 -13.93 -4.33
N HIS A 30 6.52 -13.52 -3.25
CA HIS A 30 7.05 -13.62 -1.87
C HIS A 30 6.95 -15.02 -1.25
N GLY A 31 7.04 -16.06 -2.07
CA GLY A 31 6.93 -17.48 -1.67
C GLY A 31 8.19 -18.04 -1.00
N PRO A 32 8.28 -19.38 -0.86
CA PRO A 32 9.38 -20.05 -0.14
C PRO A 32 10.77 -19.76 -0.72
N VAL A 33 10.88 -19.63 -2.05
CA VAL A 33 12.16 -19.32 -2.72
C VAL A 33 12.63 -17.93 -2.36
N PHE A 34 11.73 -16.94 -2.45
CA PHE A 34 12.01 -15.58 -2.03
C PHE A 34 12.41 -15.53 -0.56
N ARG A 35 11.63 -16.17 0.32
CA ARG A 35 11.93 -16.24 1.76
C ARG A 35 13.35 -16.77 2.01
N LYS A 36 13.74 -17.86 1.35
CA LYS A 36 15.08 -18.43 1.51
C LYS A 36 16.17 -17.42 1.16
N CYS A 37 16.06 -16.73 0.04
CA CYS A 37 17.03 -15.72 -0.39
C CYS A 37 17.03 -14.49 0.54
N ALA A 38 15.86 -13.96 0.85
CA ALA A 38 15.72 -12.78 1.72
C ALA A 38 16.28 -13.05 3.13
N THR A 39 15.98 -14.20 3.72
CA THR A 39 16.51 -14.59 5.03
C THR A 39 18.03 -14.80 5.00
N ALA A 40 18.57 -15.37 3.91
CA ALA A 40 20.00 -15.59 3.77
C ALA A 40 20.81 -14.28 3.77
N ILE A 41 20.24 -13.18 3.27
CA ILE A 41 20.86 -11.85 3.30
C ILE A 41 20.50 -11.03 4.54
N GLY A 42 19.78 -11.63 5.50
CA GLY A 42 19.44 -11.01 6.78
C GLY A 42 18.17 -10.14 6.76
N LEU A 43 17.25 -10.37 5.84
CA LEU A 43 15.91 -9.80 5.92
C LEU A 43 14.99 -10.71 6.71
N GLU A 44 14.12 -10.13 7.54
CA GLU A 44 13.20 -10.87 8.41
C GLU A 44 11.79 -10.29 8.39
N GLY A 45 10.85 -10.97 9.06
CA GLY A 45 9.44 -10.56 9.13
C GLY A 45 8.57 -11.13 8.00
N PRO A 46 7.39 -10.54 7.78
CA PRO A 46 6.53 -10.93 6.67
C PRO A 46 7.21 -10.63 5.33
N MET A 47 7.25 -11.60 4.41
CA MET A 47 8.03 -11.46 3.17
C MET A 47 7.54 -10.33 2.23
N ARG A 48 6.31 -9.86 2.39
CA ARG A 48 5.78 -8.69 1.66
C ARG A 48 6.17 -7.34 2.26
N SER A 49 6.67 -7.35 3.50
CA SER A 49 7.10 -6.17 4.26
C SER A 49 8.25 -6.55 5.18
N THR A 50 9.37 -6.96 4.57
CA THR A 50 10.56 -7.37 5.31
C THR A 50 11.19 -6.17 6.05
N VAL A 51 11.90 -6.49 7.12
CA VAL A 51 12.69 -5.54 7.89
C VAL A 51 14.14 -6.03 7.98
N ALA A 52 15.05 -5.11 8.26
CA ALA A 52 16.46 -5.44 8.47
C ALA A 52 16.67 -6.14 9.80
N SER A 53 17.20 -7.37 9.79
CA SER A 53 17.64 -8.06 11.01
C SER A 53 18.83 -7.35 11.66
N ALA A 54 19.13 -7.70 12.90
CA ALA A 54 20.32 -7.23 13.57
C ALA A 54 21.63 -7.61 12.83
N ALA A 55 21.64 -8.76 12.16
CA ALA A 55 22.76 -9.20 11.35
C ALA A 55 22.94 -8.33 10.10
N PHE A 56 21.85 -8.04 9.38
CA PHE A 56 21.85 -7.14 8.24
C PHE A 56 22.35 -5.74 8.63
N LYS A 57 21.81 -5.18 9.71
CA LYS A 57 22.23 -3.85 10.21
C LYS A 57 23.71 -3.79 10.51
N ARG A 58 24.26 -4.81 11.21
CA ARG A 58 25.71 -4.88 11.50
C ARG A 58 26.56 -4.97 10.23
N ALA A 59 26.11 -5.74 9.24
CA ALA A 59 26.84 -5.90 7.99
C ALA A 59 26.80 -4.63 7.13
N MET A 60 25.67 -3.93 7.10
CA MET A 60 25.48 -2.74 6.27
C MET A 60 26.05 -1.47 6.90
N GLN A 61 26.11 -1.36 8.22
CA GLN A 61 26.56 -0.15 8.89
C GLN A 61 27.92 0.41 8.39
N PRO A 62 28.98 -0.41 8.23
CA PRO A 62 30.25 0.09 7.68
C PRO A 62 30.14 0.60 6.24
N VAL A 63 29.25 0.01 5.44
CA VAL A 63 29.01 0.45 4.05
C VAL A 63 28.30 1.79 4.04
N LEU A 64 27.25 1.93 4.85
CA LEU A 64 26.47 3.16 4.95
C LEU A 64 27.32 4.32 5.51
N ASN A 65 28.16 4.07 6.52
CA ASN A 65 29.09 5.07 7.04
C ASN A 65 30.09 5.59 5.98
N ARG A 66 30.46 4.77 5.01
CA ARG A 66 31.33 5.18 3.91
C ARG A 66 30.60 5.94 2.81
N LEU A 67 29.32 5.67 2.62
CA LEU A 67 28.48 6.37 1.65
C LEU A 67 28.07 7.76 2.14
N GLY A 68 28.07 7.97 3.46
CA GLY A 68 27.60 9.23 4.05
C GLY A 68 26.08 9.33 4.11
N ASP A 69 25.60 10.55 4.34
CA ASP A 69 24.19 10.83 4.49
C ASP A 69 23.42 10.57 3.17
N TYR A 70 22.24 9.99 3.30
CA TYR A 70 21.33 9.85 2.18
C TYR A 70 20.73 11.22 1.84
N GLY A 71 21.21 11.81 0.74
CA GLY A 71 20.89 13.19 0.33
C GLY A 71 19.43 13.42 -0.14
N HIS A 72 18.50 12.58 0.27
CA HIS A 72 17.09 12.69 -0.03
C HIS A 72 16.31 13.08 1.22
N ALA A 73 15.65 14.23 1.18
CA ALA A 73 14.71 14.63 2.21
C ALA A 73 13.38 13.88 2.04
N SER A 74 12.86 13.32 3.13
CA SER A 74 11.54 12.71 3.15
C SER A 74 10.48 13.71 2.66
N LEU A 75 9.68 13.30 1.68
CA LEU A 75 8.44 13.99 1.37
C LEU A 75 7.44 13.65 2.47
N GLY A 76 7.56 14.36 3.60
CA GLY A 76 6.84 14.08 4.83
C GLY A 76 5.34 13.96 4.60
N GLY A 77 4.77 12.82 5.01
CA GLY A 77 3.34 12.58 4.98
C GLY A 77 2.54 13.50 5.92
N ASP A 78 3.21 14.26 6.78
CA ASP A 78 2.61 15.18 7.76
C ASP A 78 2.73 16.66 7.37
N ALA A 79 3.45 17.00 6.31
CA ALA A 79 3.32 18.33 5.74
C ALA A 79 1.90 18.45 5.20
N LYS A 80 1.03 19.17 5.92
CA LYS A 80 -0.25 19.65 5.38
C LYS A 80 0.09 20.48 4.15
N VAL A 81 0.15 19.82 3.00
CA VAL A 81 0.27 20.51 1.72
C VAL A 81 -0.97 21.38 1.62
N VAL A 82 -0.77 22.68 1.73
CA VAL A 82 -1.84 23.66 1.52
C VAL A 82 -2.33 23.43 0.10
N GLY A 83 -3.57 22.90 -0.03
CA GLY A 83 -4.14 22.50 -1.33
C GLY A 83 -4.13 21.01 -1.63
N ALA A 84 -3.62 20.12 -0.75
CA ALA A 84 -3.77 18.69 -0.94
C ALA A 84 -5.26 18.32 -1.04
N PRO A 85 -5.64 17.45 -2.01
CA PRO A 85 -7.02 17.00 -2.11
C PRO A 85 -7.43 16.35 -0.80
N LYS A 86 -8.55 16.81 -0.24
CA LYS A 86 -9.09 16.22 1.01
C LYS A 86 -9.27 14.73 0.80
N LYS A 87 -8.70 13.92 1.73
CA LYS A 87 -8.91 12.48 1.74
C LYS A 87 -10.42 12.23 1.73
N GLN A 88 -10.89 11.46 0.73
CA GLN A 88 -12.31 11.14 0.62
C GLN A 88 -12.74 10.38 1.88
N THR A 89 -13.53 11.01 2.75
CA THR A 89 -14.01 10.43 4.01
C THR A 89 -15.36 9.76 3.87
N ALA A 90 -16.08 10.03 2.77
CA ALA A 90 -17.40 9.45 2.54
C ALA A 90 -17.26 8.03 1.97
N ARG A 91 -17.67 7.03 2.76
CA ARG A 91 -17.88 5.68 2.26
C ARG A 91 -19.11 5.67 1.36
N LEU A 92 -18.92 5.22 0.12
CA LEU A 92 -20.04 4.97 -0.78
C LEU A 92 -20.80 3.72 -0.33
N ILE A 93 -22.10 3.87 -0.18
CA ILE A 93 -23.03 2.81 0.20
C ILE A 93 -23.43 2.07 -1.06
N LYS A 94 -23.49 0.77 -0.99
CA LYS A 94 -23.98 -0.08 -2.07
C LYS A 94 -25.47 -0.23 -1.94
N VAL A 95 -26.19 0.04 -3.03
CA VAL A 95 -27.62 -0.25 -3.14
C VAL A 95 -27.83 -1.18 -4.33
N THR A 96 -28.71 -2.17 -4.19
CA THR A 96 -28.85 -3.27 -5.12
C THR A 96 -30.32 -3.47 -5.48
N CYS A 97 -30.60 -3.77 -6.75
CA CYS A 97 -31.92 -4.19 -7.20
C CYS A 97 -32.14 -5.67 -6.86
N ILE A 98 -33.19 -5.99 -6.13
CA ILE A 98 -33.53 -7.37 -5.72
C ILE A 98 -33.88 -8.30 -6.87
N GLU A 99 -34.29 -7.74 -8.03
CA GLU A 99 -34.74 -8.53 -9.19
C GLU A 99 -33.57 -8.94 -10.10
N CYS A 100 -32.62 -8.03 -10.35
CA CYS A 100 -31.54 -8.27 -11.34
C CYS A 100 -30.13 -8.06 -10.79
N ALA A 101 -29.99 -7.79 -9.50
CA ALA A 101 -28.72 -7.50 -8.85
C ALA A 101 -27.96 -6.28 -9.44
N TYR A 102 -28.62 -5.42 -10.22
CA TYR A 102 -28.03 -4.15 -10.66
C TYR A 102 -27.64 -3.31 -9.45
N THR A 103 -26.40 -2.83 -9.43
CA THR A 103 -25.81 -2.20 -8.26
C THR A 103 -25.36 -0.77 -8.55
N VAL A 104 -25.68 0.15 -7.64
CA VAL A 104 -25.22 1.53 -7.64
C VAL A 104 -24.50 1.85 -6.34
N ARG A 105 -23.53 2.75 -6.38
CA ARG A 105 -22.84 3.27 -5.19
C ARG A 105 -23.22 4.74 -4.99
N ILE A 106 -23.82 5.05 -3.84
CA ILE A 106 -24.33 6.37 -3.48
C ILE A 106 -23.73 6.82 -2.15
N THR A 107 -23.65 8.12 -1.91
CA THR A 107 -23.24 8.64 -0.61
C THR A 107 -24.41 8.64 0.39
N ARG A 108 -24.13 8.53 1.69
CA ARG A 108 -25.14 8.63 2.75
C ARG A 108 -25.97 9.89 2.62
N LYS A 109 -25.34 11.01 2.32
CA LYS A 109 -26.02 12.30 2.14
C LYS A 109 -27.19 12.23 1.16
N TRP A 110 -26.98 11.62 -0.01
CA TRP A 110 -28.02 11.56 -1.04
C TRP A 110 -29.04 10.45 -0.78
N LEU A 111 -28.60 9.36 -0.17
CA LEU A 111 -29.50 8.29 0.25
C LEU A 111 -30.51 8.76 1.29
N ASP A 112 -30.07 9.59 2.25
CA ASP A 112 -30.92 10.15 3.31
C ASP A 112 -31.82 11.29 2.83
N ALA A 113 -31.35 12.08 1.84
CA ALA A 113 -32.10 13.24 1.30
C ALA A 113 -33.16 12.83 0.27
N ASP A 114 -32.79 11.97 -0.68
CA ASP A 114 -33.61 11.66 -1.86
C ASP A 114 -34.04 10.18 -1.91
N GLY A 115 -33.55 9.37 -0.97
CA GLY A 115 -33.80 7.93 -0.94
C GLY A 115 -32.93 7.13 -1.91
N ALA A 116 -33.17 5.83 -1.98
CA ALA A 116 -32.45 4.95 -2.90
C ALA A 116 -32.96 5.14 -4.34
N PRO A 117 -32.07 5.11 -5.34
CA PRO A 117 -32.44 5.25 -6.74
C PRO A 117 -33.29 4.06 -7.22
N SER A 118 -34.02 4.25 -8.30
CA SER A 118 -34.79 3.18 -8.95
C SER A 118 -33.93 2.42 -9.93
N CYS A 119 -34.12 1.11 -10.02
CA CYS A 119 -33.50 0.26 -11.02
C CYS A 119 -33.97 0.67 -12.43
N PRO A 120 -33.07 0.93 -13.39
CA PRO A 120 -33.48 1.35 -14.74
C PRO A 120 -34.25 0.27 -15.53
N THR A 121 -34.07 -1.01 -15.19
CA THR A 121 -34.75 -2.12 -15.87
C THR A 121 -36.12 -2.41 -15.26
N HIS A 122 -36.24 -2.42 -13.93
CA HIS A 122 -37.43 -2.85 -13.23
C HIS A 122 -38.26 -1.70 -12.64
N ASN A 123 -37.74 -0.48 -12.69
CA ASN A 123 -38.34 0.72 -12.12
C ASN A 123 -38.77 0.57 -10.65
N LYS A 124 -38.04 -0.31 -9.91
CA LYS A 124 -38.24 -0.54 -8.47
C LYS A 124 -37.12 0.14 -7.68
N THR A 125 -37.47 0.69 -6.53
CA THR A 125 -36.49 1.27 -5.60
C THR A 125 -35.47 0.19 -5.19
N MET A 126 -34.21 0.54 -5.24
CA MET A 126 -33.10 -0.34 -4.86
C MET A 126 -32.95 -0.39 -3.35
N GLU A 127 -32.39 -1.46 -2.81
CA GLU A 127 -32.21 -1.65 -1.37
C GLU A 127 -30.74 -1.51 -0.96
N GLU A 128 -30.51 -0.98 0.24
CA GLU A 128 -29.17 -0.90 0.85
C GLU A 128 -28.72 -2.32 1.27
N ASP A 129 -27.51 -2.70 0.88
CA ASP A 129 -26.87 -3.97 1.30
C ASP A 129 -26.22 -3.85 2.69
#